data_95aedb028f1f3757e84681d93a9d5fbe
#
_entry.id   95aedb028f1f3757e84681d93a9d5fbe
#
_cell.length_a   1.000
_cell.length_b   1.000
_cell.length_c   1.000
_cell.angle_alpha   90.00
_cell.angle_beta   90.00
_cell.angle_gamma   90.00
#
_symmetry.space_group_name_H-M   'P 1'
#
loop_
_entity.id
_entity.type
_entity.pdbx_description
1 polymer ?
#
loop_
_entity_poly.entity_id
_entity_poly.type
_entity_poly.pdbx_seq_one_letter_code
_entity_poly.pdbx_strand_id
1 'polypeptide(L)'
;MMNPRVADVRPEKNYILHIWFKNGEEGIFDVKPYLDYEMFKPLKDIAFFNSVRPSHGTIQWANEADLCPDTVYLDSVKINNN
;
A
#
# COMPACT_ATOMS: atom_id res chain seq x y z
N MET A 1 15.15 1.44 14.99
CA MET A 1 14.94 0.20 14.23
C MET A 1 14.08 0.51 13.02
N MET A 2 14.45 0.04 11.86
CA MET A 2 13.69 0.28 10.64
C MET A 2 12.60 -0.77 10.47
N ASN A 3 11.43 -0.32 10.03
CA ASN A 3 10.36 -1.24 9.67
C ASN A 3 10.70 -1.95 8.35
N PRO A 4 10.18 -3.16 8.13
CA PRO A 4 10.45 -3.88 6.88
C PRO A 4 9.91 -3.12 5.67
N ARG A 5 10.58 -3.28 4.54
CA ARG A 5 10.20 -2.66 3.29
C ARG A 5 9.23 -3.54 2.53
N VAL A 6 8.49 -2.91 1.62
CA VAL A 6 7.54 -3.63 0.78
C VAL A 6 8.30 -4.45 -0.27
N ALA A 7 7.92 -5.72 -0.39
CA ALA A 7 8.45 -6.60 -1.44
C ALA A 7 7.49 -6.66 -2.63
N ASP A 8 6.19 -6.69 -2.38
CA ASP A 8 5.20 -6.78 -3.45
C ASP A 8 3.87 -6.23 -2.93
N VAL A 9 2.97 -5.91 -3.86
CA VAL A 9 1.64 -5.37 -3.52
C VAL A 9 0.65 -5.80 -4.59
N ARG A 10 -0.59 -6.07 -4.14
CA ARG A 10 -1.69 -6.41 -5.05
C ARG A 10 -2.93 -5.61 -4.67
N PRO A 11 -3.54 -4.88 -5.63
CA PRO A 11 -4.78 -4.17 -5.35
C PRO A 11 -5.95 -5.15 -5.24
N GLU A 12 -6.83 -4.88 -4.29
CA GLU A 12 -8.02 -5.68 -4.03
C GLU A 12 -9.25 -4.79 -4.11
N LYS A 13 -10.43 -5.37 -3.94
CA LYS A 13 -11.69 -4.61 -3.94
C LYS A 13 -11.74 -3.62 -2.78
N ASN A 14 -12.54 -2.58 -2.93
CA ASN A 14 -12.81 -1.60 -1.87
C ASN A 14 -11.57 -0.82 -1.43
N TYR A 15 -10.66 -0.55 -2.37
CA TYR A 15 -9.45 0.24 -2.08
C TYR A 15 -8.56 -0.40 -1.01
N ILE A 16 -8.51 -1.71 -1.02
CA ILE A 16 -7.66 -2.50 -0.14
C ILE A 16 -6.43 -2.95 -0.90
N LEU A 17 -5.29 -2.93 -0.22
CA LEU A 17 -4.03 -3.46 -0.77
C LEU A 17 -3.58 -4.65 0.04
N HIS A 18 -3.22 -5.73 -0.63
CA HIS A 18 -2.54 -6.85 -0.02
C HIS A 18 -1.04 -6.63 -0.21
N ILE A 19 -0.29 -6.59 0.88
CA ILE A 19 1.12 -6.20 0.83
C ILE A 19 1.97 -7.32 1.41
N TRP A 20 3.05 -7.64 0.70
CA TRP A 20 4.07 -8.57 1.17
C TRP A 20 5.31 -7.78 1.54
N PHE A 21 5.83 -8.01 2.74
CA PHE A 21 7.01 -7.32 3.23
C PHE A 21 8.24 -8.20 3.08
N LYS A 22 9.42 -7.57 3.02
CA LYS A 22 10.67 -8.30 2.77
C LYS A 22 11.06 -9.23 3.91
N ASN A 23 10.50 -9.02 5.10
CA ASN A 23 10.75 -9.91 6.24
C ASN A 23 9.82 -11.13 6.26
N GLY A 24 8.99 -11.32 5.22
CA GLY A 24 8.06 -12.43 5.13
C GLY A 24 6.68 -12.17 5.68
N GLU A 25 6.45 -11.03 6.32
CA GLU A 25 5.11 -10.68 6.80
C GLU A 25 4.21 -10.29 5.64
N GLU A 26 2.90 -10.45 5.86
CA GLU A 26 1.88 -9.98 4.94
C GLU A 26 0.95 -9.03 5.69
N GLY A 27 0.40 -8.05 4.98
CA GLY A 27 -0.52 -7.11 5.60
C GLY A 27 -1.63 -6.68 4.66
N ILE A 28 -2.71 -6.21 5.26
CA ILE A 28 -3.85 -5.63 4.55
C ILE A 28 -3.87 -4.15 4.89
N PHE A 29 -3.80 -3.32 3.86
CA PHE A 29 -3.75 -1.87 4.02
C PHE A 29 -4.98 -1.24 3.40
N ASP A 30 -5.73 -0.46 4.19
CA ASP A 30 -6.94 0.22 3.72
C ASP A 30 -6.58 1.62 3.25
N VAL A 31 -6.74 1.90 1.97
CA VAL A 31 -6.41 3.20 1.40
C VAL A 31 -7.54 4.21 1.57
N LYS A 32 -8.75 3.76 1.93
CA LYS A 32 -9.92 4.66 2.01
C LYS A 32 -9.69 5.91 2.86
N PRO A 33 -9.03 5.84 4.03
CA PRO A 33 -8.80 7.06 4.83
C PRO A 33 -7.95 8.10 4.13
N TYR A 34 -7.21 7.72 3.09
CA TYR A 34 -6.30 8.63 2.39
C TYR A 34 -6.92 9.24 1.13
N LEU A 35 -8.09 8.73 0.69
CA LEU A 35 -8.64 9.13 -0.62
C LEU A 35 -9.09 10.58 -0.69
N ASP A 36 -9.30 11.23 0.46
CA ASP A 36 -9.71 12.63 0.48
C ASP A 36 -8.53 13.60 0.45
N TYR A 37 -7.30 13.09 0.59
CA TYR A 37 -6.12 13.94 0.43
C TYR A 37 -5.91 14.26 -1.04
N GLU A 38 -5.48 15.50 -1.31
CA GLU A 38 -5.40 16.01 -2.68
C GLU A 38 -4.57 15.10 -3.59
N MET A 39 -3.42 14.63 -3.10
CA MET A 39 -2.53 13.82 -3.92
C MET A 39 -3.09 12.41 -4.18
N PHE A 40 -4.06 11.95 -3.38
CA PHE A 40 -4.62 10.61 -3.52
C PHE A 40 -6.02 10.60 -4.14
N LYS A 41 -6.60 11.76 -4.40
CA LYS A 41 -7.94 11.82 -5.02
C LYS A 41 -8.04 11.05 -6.34
N PRO A 42 -7.02 11.08 -7.22
CA PRO A 42 -7.09 10.28 -8.46
C PRO A 42 -7.27 8.78 -8.22
N LEU A 43 -6.92 8.28 -7.04
CA LEU A 43 -7.05 6.85 -6.71
C LEU A 43 -8.50 6.42 -6.56
N LYS A 44 -9.44 7.37 -6.49
CA LYS A 44 -10.85 7.02 -6.49
C LYS A 44 -11.27 6.33 -7.78
N ASP A 45 -10.54 6.57 -8.87
CA ASP A 45 -10.70 5.81 -10.11
C ASP A 45 -10.06 4.43 -9.91
N ILE A 46 -10.87 3.39 -10.02
CA ILE A 46 -10.42 2.01 -9.76
C ILE A 46 -9.28 1.62 -10.69
N ALA A 47 -9.37 1.98 -11.97
CA ALA A 47 -8.30 1.64 -12.92
C ALA A 47 -6.98 2.28 -12.50
N PHE A 48 -7.03 3.52 -12.02
CA PHE A 48 -5.83 4.19 -11.55
C PHE A 48 -5.32 3.57 -10.26
N PHE A 49 -6.23 3.26 -9.33
CA PHE A 49 -5.87 2.58 -8.09
C PHE A 49 -5.12 1.27 -8.38
N ASN A 50 -5.56 0.54 -9.40
CA ASN A 50 -4.94 -0.74 -9.75
C ASN A 50 -3.54 -0.59 -10.36
N SER A 51 -3.08 0.63 -10.61
CA SER A 51 -1.72 0.87 -11.13
C SER A 51 -0.65 0.79 -10.04
N VAL A 52 -1.03 0.53 -8.80
CA VAL A 52 -0.10 0.46 -7.67
C VAL A 52 1.02 -0.55 -7.93
N ARG A 53 2.24 -0.20 -7.51
CA ARG A 53 3.41 -1.06 -7.66
C ARG A 53 4.36 -0.85 -6.49
N PRO A 54 5.21 -1.84 -6.18
CA PRO A 54 6.27 -1.61 -5.20
C PRO A 54 7.34 -0.71 -5.83
N SER A 55 7.85 0.22 -5.05
CA SER A 55 8.86 1.16 -5.51
C SER A 55 9.66 1.69 -4.33
N HIS A 56 10.97 1.56 -4.39
CA HIS A 56 11.89 2.10 -3.36
C HIS A 56 11.50 1.66 -1.95
N GLY A 57 11.03 0.43 -1.80
CA GLY A 57 10.70 -0.13 -0.49
C GLY A 57 9.33 0.27 0.04
N THR A 58 8.53 0.98 -0.75
CA THR A 58 7.17 1.33 -0.42
C THR A 58 6.26 1.05 -1.61
N ILE A 59 5.09 1.68 -1.65
CA ILE A 59 4.15 1.54 -2.76
C ILE A 59 3.98 2.88 -3.46
N GLN A 60 3.75 2.83 -4.76
CA GLN A 60 3.62 4.03 -5.57
C GLN A 60 2.60 3.77 -6.68
N TRP A 61 1.87 4.82 -7.07
CA TRP A 61 0.91 4.77 -8.17
C TRP A 61 1.48 5.44 -9.41
N ALA A 62 0.75 5.35 -10.52
CA ALA A 62 1.23 5.83 -11.82
C ALA A 62 1.51 7.34 -11.86
N ASN A 63 0.86 8.12 -10.98
CA ASN A 63 1.12 9.57 -10.89
C ASN A 63 2.27 9.90 -9.94
N GLU A 64 3.07 8.91 -9.56
CA GLU A 64 4.18 9.01 -8.61
C GLU A 64 3.77 9.34 -7.18
N ALA A 65 2.47 9.32 -6.87
CA ALA A 65 2.03 9.42 -5.49
C ALA A 65 2.48 8.18 -4.73
N ASP A 66 3.02 8.37 -3.54
CA ASP A 66 3.50 7.28 -2.71
C ASP A 66 3.14 7.51 -1.25
N LEU A 67 3.37 6.48 -0.44
CA LEU A 67 3.20 6.55 1.01
C LEU A 67 4.53 6.27 1.67
N CYS A 68 4.72 6.85 2.86
CA CYS A 68 5.92 6.57 3.64
C CYS A 68 5.98 5.07 3.96
N PRO A 69 7.15 4.42 3.78
CA PRO A 69 7.26 2.99 4.07
C PRO A 69 6.85 2.62 5.48
N ASP A 70 7.17 3.47 6.45
CA ASP A 70 6.80 3.21 7.85
C ASP A 70 5.28 3.25 8.03
N THR A 71 4.60 4.21 7.37
CA THR A 71 3.15 4.29 7.42
C THR A 71 2.51 3.04 6.85
N VAL A 72 3.02 2.58 5.70
CA VAL A 72 2.49 1.37 5.06
C VAL A 72 2.61 0.18 6.00
N TYR A 73 3.75 0.01 6.65
CA TYR A 73 3.94 -1.11 7.56
C TYR A 73 3.08 -0.98 8.82
N LEU A 74 3.14 0.20 9.47
CA LEU A 74 2.49 0.37 10.77
C LEU A 74 0.97 0.38 10.67
N ASP A 75 0.42 0.90 9.57
CA ASP A 75 -1.03 0.98 9.40
C ASP A 75 -1.62 -0.26 8.73
N SER A 76 -0.79 -1.20 8.28
CA SER A 76 -1.28 -2.47 7.76
C SER A 76 -1.73 -3.37 8.90
N VAL A 77 -2.85 -4.07 8.69
CA VAL A 77 -3.27 -5.14 9.59
C VAL A 77 -2.50 -6.38 9.17
N LYS A 78 -1.62 -6.87 10.04
CA LYS A 78 -0.78 -8.02 9.71
C LYS A 78 -1.58 -9.30 9.70
N ILE A 79 -1.35 -10.13 8.69
CA ILE A 79 -1.99 -11.43 8.57
C ILE A 79 -1.08 -12.45 9.24
N ASN A 80 -1.68 -13.27 10.12
CA ASN A 80 -0.94 -14.33 10.77
C ASN A 80 -1.04 -15.60 9.91
N ASN A 81 0.10 -16.05 9.39
CA ASN A 81 0.16 -17.17 8.46
C ASN A 81 0.58 -18.47 9.12
N ASN A 82 0.36 -18.63 10.38
CA ASN A 82 0.70 -19.88 11.06
C ASN A 82 -0.27 -20.99 10.71
#